data_0ce882646398510f55209f0fff2c4879
#
_entry.id   0ce882646398510f55209f0fff2c4879
#
_cell.length_a   1.000
_cell.length_b   1.000
_cell.length_c   1.000
_cell.angle_alpha   90.00
_cell.angle_beta   90.00
_cell.angle_gamma   90.00
#
_symmetry.space_group_name_H-M   'P 1'
#
loop_
_entity.id
_entity.type
_entity.pdbx_description
1 polymer ?
#
loop_
_entity_poly.entity_id
_entity_poly.type
_entity_poly.pdbx_seq_one_letter_code
_entity_poly.pdbx_strand_id
1 'polypeptide(L)'
;GAVISGAYFGDKMSPLSDTTNLAPAMVDVDLFVHIRHMIWTTTPSLVISLILFTWLGWGVEVSDGTLTSIETTRALLESNYELGFMAFVPLIVLLTLAIRKVPALPTITIGALTGCLVAVAYQTDATVAFGGGISDTMSKSGAIIKALWSAMADGYTADTGNATLDDLLSRGGMSSMLNTVWLIISAMCFGGVMEKTGFLGRIVTGALKGVRGTGSLVLTTVLTSIGMNIVAGDQYIAIVLPGRMYMMEYKRRGLAPQNLSRTLEDAGTMTSALIPWNTCGAFMASTLGVATFAYAPYAFFNLLNPLVAIIYGFLNIKITKL
;
A
#
# COMPACT_ATOMS: atom_id res chain seq x y z
N GLY A 1 3.85 -10.98 1.97
CA GLY A 1 4.70 -10.64 0.81
C GLY A 1 3.90 -10.53 -0.47
N ALA A 2 3.16 -11.58 -0.87
CA ALA A 2 2.39 -11.60 -2.12
C ALA A 2 1.30 -10.51 -2.15
N VAL A 3 0.56 -10.33 -1.07
CA VAL A 3 -0.48 -9.28 -0.95
C VAL A 3 0.14 -7.89 -1.13
N ILE A 4 1.27 -7.61 -0.49
CA ILE A 4 1.97 -6.33 -0.61
C ILE A 4 2.50 -6.14 -2.02
N SER A 5 3.12 -7.16 -2.62
CA SER A 5 3.60 -7.12 -4.00
C SER A 5 2.46 -6.80 -4.98
N GLY A 6 1.28 -7.40 -4.79
CA GLY A 6 0.10 -7.13 -5.61
C GLY A 6 -0.49 -5.74 -5.41
N ALA A 7 -0.57 -5.28 -4.15
CA ALA A 7 -1.05 -3.93 -3.82
C ALA A 7 -0.15 -2.85 -4.46
N TYR A 8 1.17 -2.98 -4.31
CA TYR A 8 2.13 -2.03 -4.89
C TYR A 8 2.23 -2.10 -6.42
N PHE A 9 2.00 -3.28 -7.03
CA PHE A 9 1.83 -3.36 -8.47
C PHE A 9 0.60 -2.56 -8.94
N GLY A 10 -0.53 -2.74 -8.27
CA GLY A 10 -1.76 -2.01 -8.56
C GLY A 10 -1.59 -0.50 -8.37
N ASP A 11 -1.00 -0.08 -7.26
CA ASP A 11 -0.72 1.32 -6.95
C ASP A 11 0.17 1.94 -8.04
N LYS A 12 1.32 1.35 -8.30
CA LYS A 12 2.30 1.84 -9.29
C LYS A 12 1.74 1.99 -10.70
N MET A 13 0.83 1.11 -11.12
CA MET A 13 0.29 1.12 -12.48
C MET A 13 -1.03 1.89 -12.60
N SER A 14 -1.58 2.38 -11.49
CA SER A 14 -2.84 3.10 -11.47
C SER A 14 -2.67 4.59 -11.75
N PRO A 15 -3.37 5.15 -12.73
CA PRO A 15 -3.41 6.60 -12.93
C PRO A 15 -4.12 7.35 -11.78
N LEU A 16 -4.75 6.62 -10.86
CA LEU A 16 -5.44 7.16 -9.68
C LEU A 16 -4.53 7.21 -8.45
N SER A 17 -3.37 6.54 -8.50
CA SER A 17 -2.38 6.59 -7.42
C SER A 17 -1.80 7.99 -7.28
N ASP A 18 -1.64 8.43 -6.05
CA ASP A 18 -1.05 9.72 -5.72
C ASP A 18 0.46 9.75 -6.03
N THR A 19 1.20 8.68 -5.75
CA THR A 19 2.64 8.58 -6.06
C THR A 19 2.90 8.50 -7.55
N THR A 20 2.08 7.73 -8.30
CA THR A 20 2.14 7.64 -9.75
C THR A 20 1.85 8.99 -10.43
N ASN A 21 1.06 9.86 -9.79
CA ASN A 21 0.86 11.23 -10.24
C ASN A 21 1.98 12.18 -9.77
N LEU A 22 2.51 11.98 -8.57
CA LEU A 22 3.51 12.83 -7.97
C LEU A 22 4.87 12.73 -8.67
N ALA A 23 5.36 11.53 -8.93
CA ALA A 23 6.67 11.32 -9.51
C ALA A 23 6.87 12.02 -10.87
N PRO A 24 5.95 11.93 -11.85
CA PRO A 24 6.06 12.69 -13.09
C PRO A 24 5.85 14.20 -12.89
N ALA A 25 4.99 14.63 -11.97
CA ALA A 25 4.78 16.03 -11.68
C ALA A 25 6.05 16.72 -11.14
N MET A 26 6.89 16.00 -10.39
CA MET A 26 8.17 16.53 -9.87
C MET A 26 9.19 16.82 -10.96
N VAL A 27 9.05 16.23 -12.14
CA VAL A 27 10.01 16.33 -13.25
C VAL A 27 9.37 16.81 -14.56
N ASP A 28 8.17 17.32 -14.48
CA ASP A 28 7.40 17.90 -15.60
C ASP A 28 7.19 16.91 -16.76
N VAL A 29 6.67 15.73 -16.45
CA VAL A 29 6.35 14.65 -17.41
C VAL A 29 4.86 14.38 -17.40
N ASP A 30 4.29 14.12 -18.57
CA ASP A 30 2.89 13.66 -18.70
C ASP A 30 2.70 12.30 -18.00
N LEU A 31 1.58 12.16 -17.28
CA LEU A 31 1.26 10.96 -16.51
C LEU A 31 1.25 9.69 -17.37
N PHE A 32 0.67 9.74 -18.55
CA PHE A 32 0.56 8.55 -19.40
C PHE A 32 1.89 8.18 -20.06
N VAL A 33 2.75 9.17 -20.33
CA VAL A 33 4.13 8.94 -20.75
C VAL A 33 4.91 8.24 -19.63
N HIS A 34 4.75 8.69 -18.40
CA HIS A 34 5.35 8.08 -17.21
C HIS A 34 4.88 6.63 -17.04
N ILE A 35 3.56 6.37 -16.99
CA ILE A 35 3.01 5.01 -16.82
C ILE A 35 3.50 4.07 -17.92
N ARG A 36 3.48 4.52 -19.18
CA ARG A 36 3.98 3.72 -20.32
C ARG A 36 5.48 3.43 -20.19
N HIS A 37 6.24 4.37 -19.63
CA HIS A 37 7.67 4.16 -19.43
C HIS A 37 7.97 3.21 -18.26
N MET A 38 7.13 3.21 -17.22
CA MET A 38 7.23 2.29 -16.08
C MET A 38 7.00 0.82 -16.45
N ILE A 39 6.20 0.53 -17.49
CA ILE A 39 5.93 -0.85 -17.93
C ILE A 39 7.23 -1.64 -18.11
N TRP A 40 8.29 -1.01 -18.58
CA TRP A 40 9.59 -1.67 -18.85
C TRP A 40 10.28 -2.21 -17.61
N THR A 41 10.16 -1.56 -16.45
CA THR A 41 10.71 -2.06 -15.17
C THR A 41 9.69 -2.90 -14.41
N THR A 42 8.42 -2.56 -14.53
CA THR A 42 7.31 -3.23 -13.84
C THR A 42 7.10 -4.66 -14.36
N THR A 43 7.07 -4.85 -15.69
CA THR A 43 6.79 -6.17 -16.28
C THR A 43 7.82 -7.23 -15.88
N PRO A 44 9.14 -7.03 -16.02
CA PRO A 44 10.10 -8.05 -15.60
C PRO A 44 10.05 -8.30 -14.09
N SER A 45 9.88 -7.27 -13.27
CA SER A 45 9.75 -7.41 -11.82
C SER A 45 8.50 -8.22 -11.44
N LEU A 46 7.38 -7.99 -12.11
CA LEU A 46 6.15 -8.77 -11.89
C LEU A 46 6.31 -10.23 -12.30
N VAL A 47 6.84 -10.48 -13.50
CA VAL A 47 7.04 -11.86 -14.01
C VAL A 47 7.95 -12.65 -13.08
N ILE A 48 9.09 -12.07 -12.68
CA ILE A 48 10.01 -12.74 -11.75
C ILE A 48 9.32 -12.98 -10.40
N SER A 49 8.57 -12.01 -9.89
CA SER A 49 7.82 -12.17 -8.63
C SER A 49 6.80 -13.30 -8.70
N LEU A 50 6.06 -13.40 -9.81
CA LEU A 50 5.10 -14.49 -10.02
C LEU A 50 5.80 -15.84 -10.09
N ILE A 51 6.93 -15.95 -10.76
CA ILE A 51 7.75 -17.19 -10.81
C ILE A 51 8.19 -17.56 -9.39
N LEU A 52 8.70 -16.62 -8.60
CA LEU A 52 9.15 -16.85 -7.24
C LEU A 52 7.99 -17.29 -6.34
N PHE A 53 6.81 -16.67 -6.44
CA PHE A 53 5.65 -17.09 -5.66
C PHE A 53 5.14 -18.46 -6.10
N THR A 54 5.14 -18.76 -7.39
CA THR A 54 4.78 -20.08 -7.90
C THR A 54 5.74 -21.14 -7.37
N TRP A 55 7.04 -20.86 -7.39
CA TRP A 55 8.05 -21.76 -6.87
C TRP A 55 7.92 -21.99 -5.37
N LEU A 56 7.65 -20.96 -4.57
CA LEU A 56 7.40 -21.08 -3.14
C LEU A 56 6.11 -21.86 -2.81
N GLY A 57 5.10 -21.75 -3.68
CA GLY A 57 3.85 -22.48 -3.54
C GLY A 57 3.89 -23.90 -4.11
N TRP A 58 4.95 -24.24 -4.85
CA TRP A 58 5.09 -25.55 -5.48
C TRP A 58 5.33 -26.63 -4.44
N GLY A 59 4.47 -27.65 -4.42
CA GLY A 59 4.59 -28.77 -3.47
C GLY A 59 3.95 -28.51 -2.11
N VAL A 60 3.23 -27.41 -1.93
CA VAL A 60 2.33 -27.26 -0.79
C VAL A 60 1.12 -28.16 -1.04
N GLU A 61 1.15 -29.37 -0.48
CA GLU A 61 0.01 -30.27 -0.54
C GLU A 61 -1.13 -29.72 0.34
N VAL A 62 -2.31 -29.60 -0.26
CA VAL A 62 -3.53 -29.33 0.50
C VAL A 62 -3.91 -30.63 1.21
N SER A 63 -3.62 -30.73 2.49
CA SER A 63 -3.98 -31.91 3.28
C SER A 63 -5.50 -32.05 3.39
N ASP A 64 -5.98 -33.29 3.52
CA ASP A 64 -7.43 -33.56 3.73
C ASP A 64 -8.00 -32.82 4.94
N GLY A 65 -7.17 -32.58 5.96
CA GLY A 65 -7.52 -31.74 7.12
C GLY A 65 -7.78 -30.27 6.74
N THR A 66 -7.14 -29.76 5.68
CA THR A 66 -7.39 -28.40 5.18
C THR A 66 -8.76 -28.30 4.51
N LEU A 67 -9.15 -29.31 3.74
CA LEU A 67 -10.48 -29.35 3.09
C LEU A 67 -11.60 -29.40 4.13
N THR A 68 -11.46 -30.25 5.14
CA THR A 68 -12.41 -30.34 6.25
C THR A 68 -12.50 -29.03 7.04
N SER A 69 -11.37 -28.34 7.25
CA SER A 69 -11.35 -27.03 7.91
C SER A 69 -12.03 -25.95 7.07
N ILE A 70 -11.90 -26.00 5.73
CA ILE A 70 -12.59 -25.08 4.81
C ILE A 70 -14.11 -25.29 4.88
N GLU A 71 -14.58 -26.54 4.85
CA GLU A 71 -16.01 -26.86 4.95
C GLU A 71 -16.59 -26.42 6.29
N THR A 72 -15.88 -26.65 7.39
CA THR A 72 -16.28 -26.21 8.73
C THR A 72 -16.33 -24.70 8.81
N THR A 73 -15.32 -24.03 8.29
CA THR A 73 -15.26 -22.55 8.26
C THR A 73 -16.40 -21.97 7.43
N ARG A 74 -16.71 -22.59 6.28
CA ARG A 74 -17.82 -22.17 5.44
C ARG A 74 -19.15 -22.33 6.15
N ALA A 75 -19.39 -23.48 6.80
CA ALA A 75 -20.62 -23.74 7.56
C ALA A 75 -20.79 -22.74 8.71
N LEU A 76 -19.71 -22.40 9.42
CA LEU A 76 -19.73 -21.38 10.47
C LEU A 76 -20.01 -19.97 9.91
N LEU A 77 -19.47 -19.62 8.75
CA LEU A 77 -19.79 -18.36 8.10
C LEU A 77 -21.27 -18.30 7.69
N GLU A 78 -21.79 -19.35 7.04
CA GLU A 78 -23.18 -19.45 6.61
C GLU A 78 -24.17 -19.46 7.78
N SER A 79 -23.77 -19.94 8.97
CA SER A 79 -24.61 -19.92 10.17
C SER A 79 -24.66 -18.56 10.89
N ASN A 80 -23.61 -17.76 10.78
CA ASN A 80 -23.50 -16.49 11.50
C ASN A 80 -23.77 -15.27 10.62
N TYR A 81 -23.65 -15.40 9.28
CA TYR A 81 -23.76 -14.29 8.35
C TYR A 81 -24.58 -14.65 7.11
N GLU A 82 -25.34 -13.69 6.63
CA GLU A 82 -26.03 -13.76 5.34
C GLU A 82 -25.04 -13.56 4.19
N LEU A 83 -24.54 -14.67 3.65
CA LEU A 83 -23.58 -14.66 2.54
C LEU A 83 -24.31 -14.49 1.21
N GLY A 84 -24.16 -13.34 0.57
CA GLY A 84 -24.82 -13.04 -0.68
C GLY A 84 -24.15 -11.93 -1.48
N PHE A 85 -24.66 -11.66 -2.67
CA PHE A 85 -24.14 -10.62 -3.56
C PHE A 85 -24.17 -9.22 -2.90
N MET A 86 -25.08 -8.98 -1.97
CA MET A 86 -25.18 -7.71 -1.25
C MET A 86 -23.96 -7.37 -0.42
N ALA A 87 -23.19 -8.36 0.03
CA ALA A 87 -21.92 -8.13 0.72
C ALA A 87 -20.87 -7.44 -0.16
N PHE A 88 -20.98 -7.55 -1.49
CA PHE A 88 -20.09 -6.89 -2.44
C PHE A 88 -20.49 -5.45 -2.79
N VAL A 89 -21.69 -5.00 -2.43
CA VAL A 89 -22.20 -3.66 -2.78
C VAL A 89 -21.25 -2.54 -2.29
N PRO A 90 -20.75 -2.53 -1.03
CA PRO A 90 -19.79 -1.52 -0.59
C PRO A 90 -18.52 -1.49 -1.42
N LEU A 91 -18.00 -2.66 -1.80
CA LEU A 91 -16.82 -2.79 -2.66
C LEU A 91 -17.07 -2.24 -4.07
N ILE A 92 -18.23 -2.57 -4.67
CA ILE A 92 -18.62 -2.09 -6.01
C ILE A 92 -18.77 -0.57 -6.00
N VAL A 93 -19.38 0.01 -4.97
CA VAL A 93 -19.52 1.46 -4.80
C VAL A 93 -18.14 2.10 -4.71
N LEU A 94 -17.23 1.55 -3.88
CA LEU A 94 -15.88 2.03 -3.69
C LEU A 94 -15.09 2.02 -5.00
N LEU A 95 -15.11 0.91 -5.73
CA LEU A 95 -14.45 0.78 -7.04
C LEU A 95 -15.04 1.74 -8.08
N THR A 96 -16.37 1.91 -8.10
CA THR A 96 -17.04 2.84 -9.03
C THR A 96 -16.62 4.28 -8.78
N LEU A 97 -16.55 4.71 -7.51
CA LEU A 97 -16.11 6.05 -7.14
C LEU A 97 -14.63 6.26 -7.47
N ALA A 98 -13.78 5.26 -7.23
CA ALA A 98 -12.36 5.31 -7.59
C ALA A 98 -12.18 5.46 -9.11
N ILE A 99 -12.90 4.66 -9.93
CA ILE A 99 -12.87 4.77 -11.39
C ILE A 99 -13.36 6.16 -11.85
N ARG A 100 -14.32 6.76 -11.14
CA ARG A 100 -14.80 8.14 -11.41
C ARG A 100 -13.86 9.23 -10.90
N LYS A 101 -12.68 8.87 -10.39
CA LYS A 101 -11.65 9.79 -9.86
C LYS A 101 -12.15 10.67 -8.71
N VAL A 102 -13.08 10.18 -7.92
CA VAL A 102 -13.49 10.86 -6.68
C VAL A 102 -12.32 10.80 -5.69
N PRO A 103 -12.01 11.89 -4.96
CA PRO A 103 -10.92 11.90 -3.99
C PRO A 103 -11.04 10.78 -2.94
N ALA A 104 -9.91 10.31 -2.41
CA ALA A 104 -9.84 9.13 -1.54
C ALA A 104 -10.72 9.25 -0.28
N LEU A 105 -10.68 10.41 0.40
CA LEU A 105 -11.44 10.61 1.65
C LEU A 105 -12.95 10.43 1.46
N PRO A 106 -13.65 11.17 0.56
CA PRO A 106 -15.07 10.92 0.32
C PRO A 106 -15.35 9.51 -0.21
N THR A 107 -14.48 8.93 -1.04
CA THR A 107 -14.66 7.56 -1.55
C THR A 107 -14.70 6.55 -0.41
N ILE A 108 -13.74 6.57 0.50
CA ILE A 108 -13.69 5.68 1.65
C ILE A 108 -14.88 5.93 2.60
N THR A 109 -15.22 7.20 2.85
CA THR A 109 -16.36 7.54 3.71
C THR A 109 -17.68 7.01 3.15
N ILE A 110 -17.94 7.19 1.86
CA ILE A 110 -19.14 6.68 1.19
C ILE A 110 -19.15 5.15 1.21
N GLY A 111 -17.99 4.52 0.97
CA GLY A 111 -17.83 3.07 1.07
C GLY A 111 -18.18 2.53 2.46
N ALA A 112 -17.66 3.17 3.51
CA ALA A 112 -17.94 2.80 4.90
C ALA A 112 -19.43 2.97 5.25
N LEU A 113 -20.04 4.11 4.88
CA LEU A 113 -21.48 4.35 5.09
C LEU A 113 -22.34 3.35 4.32
N THR A 114 -21.95 2.99 3.09
CA THR A 114 -22.64 1.95 2.32
C THR A 114 -22.54 0.59 3.02
N GLY A 115 -21.37 0.26 3.58
CA GLY A 115 -21.17 -0.93 4.41
C GLY A 115 -22.09 -0.94 5.62
N CYS A 116 -22.22 0.17 6.33
CA CYS A 116 -23.16 0.32 7.44
C CYS A 116 -24.63 0.10 7.01
N LEU A 117 -25.03 0.65 5.87
CA LEU A 117 -26.39 0.46 5.34
C LEU A 117 -26.65 -1.01 4.97
N VAL A 118 -25.70 -1.67 4.33
CA VAL A 118 -25.80 -3.11 3.99
C VAL A 118 -25.84 -3.96 5.27
N ALA A 119 -25.04 -3.66 6.28
CA ALA A 119 -25.06 -4.36 7.56
C ALA A 119 -26.43 -4.25 8.24
N VAL A 120 -27.03 -3.08 8.26
CA VAL A 120 -28.36 -2.87 8.84
C VAL A 120 -29.45 -3.57 8.04
N ALA A 121 -29.37 -3.58 6.71
CA ALA A 121 -30.42 -4.12 5.85
C ALA A 121 -30.37 -5.65 5.70
N TYR A 122 -29.17 -6.22 5.65
CA TYR A 122 -28.97 -7.65 5.33
C TYR A 122 -28.31 -8.46 6.45
N GLN A 123 -27.61 -7.82 7.40
CA GLN A 123 -26.96 -8.47 8.54
C GLN A 123 -27.55 -7.97 9.86
N THR A 124 -28.86 -7.75 9.90
CA THR A 124 -29.50 -7.10 11.04
C THR A 124 -29.26 -7.85 12.35
N ASP A 125 -29.36 -9.18 12.34
CA ASP A 125 -29.26 -10.00 13.57
C ASP A 125 -27.78 -10.01 14.07
N ALA A 126 -26.81 -10.19 13.19
CA ALA A 126 -25.40 -10.08 13.54
C ALA A 126 -25.05 -8.66 14.03
N THR A 127 -25.60 -7.62 13.39
CA THR A 127 -25.42 -6.23 13.80
C THR A 127 -26.00 -5.96 15.19
N VAL A 128 -27.20 -6.45 15.47
CA VAL A 128 -27.84 -6.30 16.79
C VAL A 128 -27.09 -7.08 17.86
N ALA A 129 -26.64 -8.30 17.56
CA ALA A 129 -25.84 -9.11 18.47
C ALA A 129 -24.51 -8.40 18.83
N PHE A 130 -23.80 -7.86 17.84
CA PHE A 130 -22.57 -7.08 18.05
C PHE A 130 -22.82 -5.81 18.89
N GLY A 131 -23.96 -5.17 18.75
CA GLY A 131 -24.36 -4.00 19.56
C GLY A 131 -24.68 -4.32 21.02
N GLY A 132 -24.68 -5.59 21.41
CA GLY A 132 -25.00 -6.06 22.77
C GLY A 132 -26.40 -6.67 22.91
N GLY A 133 -27.09 -6.94 21.80
CA GLY A 133 -28.43 -7.54 21.80
C GLY A 133 -29.55 -6.60 22.26
N ILE A 134 -30.75 -7.13 22.26
CA ILE A 134 -31.95 -6.43 22.79
C ILE A 134 -32.08 -6.79 24.25
N SER A 135 -32.24 -5.79 25.12
CA SER A 135 -32.47 -5.96 26.58
C SER A 135 -33.48 -4.95 27.08
N ASP A 136 -33.90 -5.07 28.36
CA ASP A 136 -34.84 -4.12 29.01
C ASP A 136 -34.34 -2.66 28.94
N THR A 137 -33.02 -2.46 28.78
CA THR A 137 -32.39 -1.14 28.74
C THR A 137 -31.97 -0.74 27.32
N MET A 138 -32.02 -1.66 26.31
CA MET A 138 -31.55 -1.41 24.96
C MET A 138 -32.55 -1.86 23.89
N SER A 139 -33.11 -0.89 23.16
CA SER A 139 -33.96 -1.16 22.00
C SER A 139 -33.14 -1.68 20.79
N LYS A 140 -33.83 -2.34 19.85
CA LYS A 140 -33.22 -2.80 18.60
C LYS A 140 -32.45 -1.67 17.86
N SER A 141 -33.05 -0.49 17.77
CA SER A 141 -32.43 0.68 17.13
C SER A 141 -31.21 1.15 17.91
N GLY A 142 -31.25 1.11 19.24
CA GLY A 142 -30.12 1.46 20.10
C GLY A 142 -28.94 0.50 19.89
N ALA A 143 -29.21 -0.81 19.84
CA ALA A 143 -28.19 -1.82 19.57
C ALA A 143 -27.54 -1.62 18.19
N ILE A 144 -28.34 -1.34 17.15
CA ILE A 144 -27.82 -1.06 15.79
C ILE A 144 -26.93 0.17 15.81
N ILE A 145 -27.37 1.29 16.38
CA ILE A 145 -26.57 2.53 16.42
C ILE A 145 -25.26 2.28 17.17
N LYS A 146 -25.30 1.60 18.31
CA LYS A 146 -24.12 1.24 19.08
C LYS A 146 -23.17 0.35 18.27
N ALA A 147 -23.71 -0.67 17.58
CA ALA A 147 -22.91 -1.56 16.73
C ALA A 147 -22.17 -0.81 15.65
N LEU A 148 -22.86 0.04 14.89
CA LEU A 148 -22.27 0.82 13.82
C LEU A 148 -21.18 1.78 14.34
N TRP A 149 -21.46 2.44 15.45
CA TRP A 149 -20.50 3.35 16.07
C TRP A 149 -19.26 2.61 16.58
N SER A 150 -19.45 1.49 17.30
CA SER A 150 -18.35 0.67 17.80
C SER A 150 -17.54 0.07 16.65
N ALA A 151 -18.18 -0.42 15.59
CA ALA A 151 -17.46 -0.94 14.42
C ALA A 151 -16.57 0.12 13.75
N MET A 152 -17.03 1.35 13.62
CA MET A 152 -16.24 2.44 13.06
C MET A 152 -15.14 2.93 14.01
N ALA A 153 -15.44 3.04 15.31
CA ALA A 153 -14.52 3.57 16.30
C ALA A 153 -13.47 2.53 16.74
N ASP A 154 -13.93 1.38 17.23
CA ASP A 154 -13.08 0.36 17.85
C ASP A 154 -12.84 -0.86 16.95
N GLY A 155 -13.70 -1.04 15.95
CA GLY A 155 -13.65 -2.14 15.02
C GLY A 155 -14.71 -3.20 15.31
N TYR A 156 -14.75 -4.19 14.44
CA TYR A 156 -15.61 -5.35 14.57
C TYR A 156 -14.84 -6.51 15.20
N THR A 157 -15.40 -7.15 16.20
CA THR A 157 -14.90 -8.39 16.81
C THR A 157 -15.88 -9.51 16.56
N ALA A 158 -15.44 -10.57 15.90
CA ALA A 158 -16.23 -11.77 15.67
C ALA A 158 -16.20 -12.69 16.89
N ASP A 159 -17.29 -13.40 17.10
CA ASP A 159 -17.41 -14.47 18.10
C ASP A 159 -18.22 -15.62 17.46
N THR A 160 -17.52 -16.39 16.61
CA THR A 160 -18.10 -17.54 15.90
C THR A 160 -17.84 -18.86 16.62
N GLY A 161 -17.09 -18.82 17.73
CA GLY A 161 -16.63 -20.00 18.46
C GLY A 161 -15.42 -20.70 17.84
N ASN A 162 -14.85 -20.15 16.77
CA ASN A 162 -13.62 -20.62 16.15
C ASN A 162 -12.54 -19.53 16.16
N ALA A 163 -11.53 -19.68 17.01
CA ALA A 163 -10.51 -18.66 17.25
C ALA A 163 -9.80 -18.21 15.96
N THR A 164 -9.54 -19.11 15.01
CA THR A 164 -8.89 -18.77 13.74
C THR A 164 -9.79 -17.91 12.85
N LEU A 165 -11.09 -18.24 12.82
CA LEU A 165 -12.08 -17.48 12.07
C LEU A 165 -12.35 -16.12 12.73
N ASP A 166 -12.45 -16.09 14.04
CA ASP A 166 -12.66 -14.86 14.80
C ASP A 166 -11.50 -13.88 14.63
N ASP A 167 -10.25 -14.36 14.64
CA ASP A 167 -9.06 -13.56 14.34
C ASP A 167 -9.07 -13.02 12.89
N LEU A 168 -9.51 -13.84 11.93
CA LEU A 168 -9.62 -13.44 10.53
C LEU A 168 -10.70 -12.36 10.30
N LEU A 169 -11.85 -12.49 10.95
CA LEU A 169 -13.01 -11.59 10.79
C LEU A 169 -12.90 -10.33 11.63
N SER A 170 -12.22 -10.40 12.77
CA SER A 170 -12.03 -9.24 13.64
C SER A 170 -11.11 -8.22 13.00
N ARG A 171 -11.56 -6.99 12.92
CA ARG A 171 -10.79 -5.88 12.34
C ARG A 171 -10.93 -4.65 13.22
N GLY A 172 -9.79 -3.98 13.44
CA GLY A 172 -9.76 -2.75 14.19
C GLY A 172 -10.44 -1.59 13.45
N GLY A 173 -11.03 -0.69 14.24
CA GLY A 173 -11.58 0.58 13.75
C GLY A 173 -10.55 1.70 13.78
N MET A 174 -11.05 2.95 13.87
CA MET A 174 -10.20 4.14 13.94
C MET A 174 -9.19 4.07 15.10
N SER A 175 -9.59 3.55 16.27
CA SER A 175 -8.73 3.47 17.45
C SER A 175 -7.48 2.62 17.21
N SER A 176 -7.57 1.54 16.43
CA SER A 176 -6.42 0.70 16.08
C SER A 176 -5.38 1.44 15.21
N MET A 177 -5.81 2.47 14.48
CA MET A 177 -4.96 3.28 13.61
C MET A 177 -4.30 4.46 14.31
N LEU A 178 -4.69 4.81 15.55
CA LEU A 178 -4.16 5.99 16.24
C LEU A 178 -2.64 5.92 16.45
N ASN A 179 -2.09 4.75 16.77
CA ASN A 179 -0.65 4.57 16.89
C ASN A 179 0.07 4.80 15.56
N THR A 180 -0.52 4.35 14.46
CA THR A 180 0.02 4.57 13.10
C THR A 180 -0.05 6.04 12.73
N VAL A 181 -1.17 6.73 13.00
CA VAL A 181 -1.31 8.18 12.81
C VAL A 181 -0.26 8.95 13.61
N TRP A 182 -0.05 8.58 14.88
CA TRP A 182 0.96 9.20 15.75
C TRP A 182 2.38 9.00 15.20
N LEU A 183 2.70 7.79 14.73
CA LEU A 183 3.98 7.50 14.10
C LEU A 183 4.17 8.34 12.82
N ILE A 184 3.15 8.45 11.98
CA ILE A 184 3.18 9.26 10.75
C ILE A 184 3.45 10.73 11.08
N ILE A 185 2.72 11.32 12.03
CA ILE A 185 2.93 12.71 12.46
C ILE A 185 4.38 12.91 12.96
N SER A 186 4.87 12.00 13.78
CA SER A 186 6.24 12.06 14.32
C SER A 186 7.30 11.96 13.22
N ALA A 187 7.12 11.03 12.27
CA ALA A 187 8.01 10.86 11.12
C ALA A 187 8.01 12.10 10.20
N MET A 188 6.84 12.68 9.93
CA MET A 188 6.72 13.90 9.12
C MET A 188 7.35 15.12 9.81
N CYS A 189 7.19 15.26 11.12
CA CYS A 189 7.88 16.32 11.90
C CYS A 189 9.40 16.15 11.81
N PHE A 190 9.91 14.93 12.01
CA PHE A 190 11.34 14.64 11.88
C PHE A 190 11.87 14.92 10.46
N GLY A 191 11.17 14.40 9.45
CA GLY A 191 11.50 14.62 8.03
C GLY A 191 11.52 16.11 7.68
N GLY A 192 10.52 16.89 8.12
CA GLY A 192 10.45 18.34 7.92
C GLY A 192 11.62 19.10 8.56
N VAL A 193 12.05 18.70 9.76
CA VAL A 193 13.24 19.28 10.41
C VAL A 193 14.50 18.96 9.60
N MET A 194 14.67 17.71 9.16
CA MET A 194 15.80 17.25 8.35
C MET A 194 15.88 17.99 7.01
N GLU A 195 14.74 18.24 6.37
CA GLU A 195 14.65 19.02 5.14
C GLU A 195 15.03 20.50 5.38
N LYS A 196 14.39 21.13 6.37
CA LYS A 196 14.59 22.54 6.71
C LYS A 196 16.03 22.87 7.10
N THR A 197 16.70 21.96 7.79
CA THR A 197 18.12 22.09 8.19
C THR A 197 19.10 21.89 7.02
N GLY A 198 18.60 21.49 5.84
CA GLY A 198 19.42 21.20 4.66
C GLY A 198 20.23 19.91 4.76
N PHE A 199 19.97 19.08 5.80
CA PHE A 199 20.70 17.83 6.02
C PHE A 199 20.47 16.84 4.88
N LEU A 200 19.20 16.69 4.45
CA LEU A 200 18.81 15.82 3.33
C LEU A 200 19.48 16.28 2.02
N GLY A 201 19.48 17.60 1.76
CA GLY A 201 20.17 18.18 0.60
C GLY A 201 21.68 17.90 0.58
N ARG A 202 22.33 17.89 1.74
CA ARG A 202 23.75 17.58 1.87
C ARG A 202 24.06 16.12 1.55
N ILE A 203 23.18 15.19 1.95
CA ILE A 203 23.28 13.76 1.59
C ILE A 203 23.26 13.60 0.07
N VAL A 204 22.25 14.18 -0.60
CA VAL A 204 22.10 14.07 -2.07
C VAL A 204 23.29 14.69 -2.81
N THR A 205 23.72 15.88 -2.38
CA THR A 205 24.91 16.55 -2.99
C THR A 205 26.17 15.72 -2.82
N GLY A 206 26.34 15.05 -1.67
CA GLY A 206 27.42 14.11 -1.44
C GLY A 206 27.38 12.90 -2.37
N ALA A 207 26.18 12.34 -2.55
CA ALA A 207 25.95 11.19 -3.43
C ALA A 207 26.23 11.49 -4.91
N LEU A 208 25.92 12.71 -5.39
CA LEU A 208 26.20 13.15 -6.76
C LEU A 208 27.69 13.18 -7.12
N LYS A 209 28.59 13.34 -6.15
CA LYS A 209 30.03 13.37 -6.42
C LYS A 209 30.57 12.05 -7.00
N GLY A 210 29.92 10.92 -6.75
CA GLY A 210 30.29 9.60 -7.28
C GLY A 210 29.75 9.28 -8.67
N VAL A 211 28.92 10.16 -9.26
CA VAL A 211 28.19 9.87 -10.50
C VAL A 211 29.05 10.08 -11.73
N ARG A 212 29.40 8.98 -12.42
CA ARG A 212 30.23 9.02 -13.64
C ARG A 212 29.48 8.78 -14.95
N GLY A 213 28.39 7.98 -14.92
CA GLY A 213 27.61 7.58 -16.10
C GLY A 213 26.12 7.45 -15.79
N THR A 214 25.33 7.01 -16.77
CA THR A 214 23.87 6.81 -16.62
C THR A 214 23.57 5.79 -15.52
N GLY A 215 24.25 4.65 -15.52
CA GLY A 215 24.02 3.60 -14.52
C GLY A 215 24.32 4.08 -13.09
N SER A 216 25.45 4.80 -12.89
CA SER A 216 25.77 5.36 -11.58
C SER A 216 24.80 6.47 -11.16
N LEU A 217 24.22 7.23 -12.12
CA LEU A 217 23.20 8.22 -11.82
C LEU A 217 21.91 7.54 -11.36
N VAL A 218 21.43 6.52 -12.07
CA VAL A 218 20.25 5.74 -11.67
C VAL A 218 20.47 5.09 -10.30
N LEU A 219 21.62 4.42 -10.10
CA LEU A 219 21.97 3.81 -8.81
C LEU A 219 21.94 4.85 -7.68
N THR A 220 22.55 6.01 -7.88
CA THR A 220 22.59 7.07 -6.87
C THR A 220 21.20 7.61 -6.59
N THR A 221 20.33 7.76 -7.61
CA THR A 221 18.95 8.17 -7.44
C THR A 221 18.17 7.13 -6.61
N VAL A 222 18.30 5.83 -6.95
CA VAL A 222 17.67 4.72 -6.21
C VAL A 222 18.11 4.72 -4.74
N LEU A 223 19.42 4.74 -4.49
CA LEU A 223 19.96 4.73 -3.13
C LEU A 223 19.54 5.96 -2.33
N THR A 224 19.45 7.13 -3.00
CA THR A 224 18.95 8.35 -2.34
C THR A 224 17.48 8.20 -1.96
N SER A 225 16.62 7.71 -2.86
CA SER A 225 15.20 7.49 -2.55
C SER A 225 15.02 6.48 -1.40
N ILE A 226 15.76 5.38 -1.41
CA ILE A 226 15.77 4.40 -0.30
C ILE A 226 16.25 5.07 1.00
N GLY A 227 17.35 5.83 0.92
CA GLY A 227 17.88 6.58 2.06
C GLY A 227 16.86 7.57 2.64
N MET A 228 16.10 8.27 1.77
CA MET A 228 15.02 9.16 2.22
C MET A 228 13.88 8.38 2.89
N ASN A 229 13.48 7.23 2.35
CA ASN A 229 12.51 6.36 3.00
C ASN A 229 12.95 5.93 4.41
N ILE A 230 14.25 5.67 4.60
CA ILE A 230 14.81 5.29 5.90
C ILE A 230 14.89 6.49 6.85
N VAL A 231 15.43 7.62 6.37
CA VAL A 231 15.77 8.78 7.22
C VAL A 231 14.56 9.68 7.45
N ALA A 232 13.78 9.98 6.40
CA ALA A 232 12.60 10.82 6.52
C ALA A 232 11.34 10.04 6.92
N GLY A 233 11.33 8.71 6.73
CA GLY A 233 10.20 7.84 7.09
C GLY A 233 8.95 8.08 6.26
N ASP A 234 9.08 8.69 5.09
CA ASP A 234 7.95 9.08 4.25
C ASP A 234 8.24 8.91 2.76
N GLN A 235 7.31 8.27 2.03
CA GLN A 235 7.48 7.99 0.60
C GLN A 235 7.39 9.26 -0.28
N TYR A 236 6.59 10.27 0.12
CA TYR A 236 6.49 11.49 -0.67
C TYR A 236 7.81 12.26 -0.67
N ILE A 237 8.48 12.35 0.49
CA ILE A 237 9.81 12.96 0.59
C ILE A 237 10.83 12.17 -0.23
N ALA A 238 10.73 10.83 -0.24
CA ALA A 238 11.61 9.95 -1.01
C ALA A 238 11.43 10.08 -2.54
N ILE A 239 10.34 10.65 -3.00
CA ILE A 239 10.06 10.97 -4.41
C ILE A 239 10.39 12.43 -4.71
N VAL A 240 9.82 13.35 -3.92
CA VAL A 240 9.85 14.80 -4.20
C VAL A 240 11.26 15.36 -4.12
N LEU A 241 11.99 15.04 -3.06
CA LEU A 241 13.31 15.63 -2.83
C LEU A 241 14.34 15.16 -3.87
N PRO A 242 14.53 13.84 -4.11
CA PRO A 242 15.43 13.39 -5.18
C PRO A 242 14.94 13.84 -6.55
N GLY A 243 13.63 13.88 -6.82
CA GLY A 243 13.07 14.36 -8.07
C GLY A 243 13.57 15.77 -8.42
N ARG A 244 13.41 16.71 -7.50
CA ARG A 244 13.87 18.09 -7.67
C ARG A 244 15.38 18.20 -7.80
N MET A 245 16.12 17.44 -7.02
CA MET A 245 17.58 17.57 -6.96
C MET A 245 18.29 16.91 -8.14
N TYR A 246 17.78 15.79 -8.65
CA TYR A 246 18.40 15.07 -9.78
C TYR A 246 17.92 15.55 -11.15
N MET A 247 16.80 16.27 -11.25
CA MET A 247 16.20 16.71 -12.52
C MET A 247 17.22 17.42 -13.43
N MET A 248 17.96 18.37 -12.90
CA MET A 248 18.95 19.12 -13.66
C MET A 248 20.12 18.25 -14.12
N GLU A 249 20.53 17.25 -13.33
CA GLU A 249 21.62 16.35 -13.68
C GLU A 249 21.21 15.36 -14.78
N TYR A 250 19.97 14.83 -14.75
CA TYR A 250 19.43 14.03 -15.86
C TYR A 250 19.40 14.84 -17.16
N LYS A 251 18.88 16.06 -17.11
CA LYS A 251 18.82 16.97 -18.26
C LYS A 251 20.23 17.30 -18.79
N ARG A 252 21.19 17.61 -17.92
CA ARG A 252 22.58 17.90 -18.27
C ARG A 252 23.25 16.75 -19.02
N ARG A 253 22.84 15.51 -18.74
CA ARG A 253 23.34 14.30 -19.40
C ARG A 253 22.54 13.89 -20.64
N GLY A 254 21.61 14.72 -21.10
CA GLY A 254 20.77 14.43 -22.27
C GLY A 254 19.78 13.31 -22.04
N LEU A 255 19.38 13.06 -20.79
CA LEU A 255 18.41 12.04 -20.43
C LEU A 255 17.02 12.66 -20.30
N ALA A 256 16.03 12.06 -20.97
CA ALA A 256 14.66 12.51 -20.88
C ALA A 256 14.10 12.35 -19.45
N PRO A 257 13.27 13.28 -18.94
CA PRO A 257 12.85 13.33 -17.54
C PRO A 257 12.01 12.12 -17.10
N GLN A 258 11.35 11.40 -18.04
CA GLN A 258 10.64 10.16 -17.70
C GLN A 258 11.56 9.06 -17.17
N ASN A 259 12.87 9.10 -17.44
CA ASN A 259 13.81 8.15 -16.80
C ASN A 259 13.93 8.41 -15.30
N LEU A 260 13.93 9.68 -14.91
CA LEU A 260 13.97 10.07 -13.50
C LEU A 260 12.65 9.72 -12.81
N SER A 261 11.49 10.11 -13.37
CA SER A 261 10.19 9.81 -12.74
C SER A 261 10.00 8.30 -12.55
N ARG A 262 10.39 7.48 -13.53
CA ARG A 262 10.39 6.02 -13.39
C ARG A 262 11.28 5.56 -12.24
N THR A 263 12.52 6.06 -12.16
CA THR A 263 13.48 5.65 -11.13
C THR A 263 13.01 6.04 -9.72
N LEU A 264 12.34 7.21 -9.58
CA LEU A 264 11.75 7.65 -8.32
C LEU A 264 10.63 6.72 -7.86
N GLU A 265 9.77 6.31 -8.78
CA GLU A 265 8.67 5.39 -8.51
C GLU A 265 9.20 3.97 -8.23
N ASP A 266 10.16 3.49 -9.02
CA ASP A 266 10.79 2.18 -8.85
C ASP A 266 11.52 2.03 -7.49
N ALA A 267 11.96 3.12 -6.89
CA ALA A 267 12.69 3.12 -5.63
C ALA A 267 11.88 3.74 -4.48
N GLY A 268 11.41 4.97 -4.62
CA GLY A 268 10.76 5.72 -3.55
C GLY A 268 9.45 5.05 -3.11
N THR A 269 8.57 4.76 -4.05
CA THR A 269 7.30 4.09 -3.76
C THR A 269 7.53 2.64 -3.35
N MET A 270 8.30 1.88 -4.15
CA MET A 270 8.43 0.45 -3.93
C MET A 270 9.07 0.08 -2.60
N THR A 271 10.06 0.83 -2.12
CA THR A 271 10.79 0.47 -0.89
C THR A 271 10.16 1.03 0.39
N SER A 272 9.19 1.94 0.29
CA SER A 272 8.53 2.54 1.46
C SER A 272 7.87 1.51 2.38
N ALA A 273 7.19 0.52 1.82
CA ALA A 273 6.56 -0.56 2.59
C ALA A 273 7.55 -1.51 3.27
N LEU A 274 8.82 -1.50 2.89
CA LEU A 274 9.83 -2.42 3.45
C LEU A 274 10.48 -1.88 4.73
N ILE A 275 10.16 -0.66 5.13
CA ILE A 275 10.78 0.04 6.26
C ILE A 275 9.74 0.20 7.37
N PRO A 276 9.95 -0.38 8.56
CA PRO A 276 8.92 -0.44 9.60
C PRO A 276 8.43 0.92 10.11
N TRP A 277 9.31 1.92 10.18
CA TRP A 277 8.99 3.27 10.63
C TRP A 277 8.61 4.24 9.51
N ASN A 278 8.62 3.78 8.26
CA ASN A 278 8.05 4.55 7.15
C ASN A 278 6.53 4.52 7.26
N THR A 279 5.88 5.61 6.84
CA THR A 279 4.41 5.73 6.84
C THR A 279 3.73 4.53 6.20
N CYS A 280 4.26 4.05 5.08
CA CYS A 280 3.74 2.90 4.35
C CYS A 280 4.00 1.57 5.05
N GLY A 281 5.22 1.37 5.58
CA GLY A 281 5.56 0.15 6.31
C GLY A 281 4.74 -0.02 7.59
N ALA A 282 4.55 1.07 8.33
CA ALA A 282 3.69 1.09 9.52
C ALA A 282 2.22 0.80 9.17
N PHE A 283 1.70 1.42 8.10
CA PHE A 283 0.34 1.18 7.63
C PHE A 283 0.12 -0.27 7.21
N MET A 284 1.03 -0.84 6.41
CA MET A 284 0.94 -2.23 5.97
C MET A 284 1.03 -3.22 7.14
N ALA A 285 1.93 -2.98 8.08
CA ALA A 285 2.05 -3.83 9.28
C ALA A 285 0.78 -3.80 10.13
N SER A 286 0.21 -2.62 10.35
CA SER A 286 -1.04 -2.44 11.10
C SER A 286 -2.24 -3.09 10.40
N THR A 287 -2.36 -2.89 9.07
CA THR A 287 -3.48 -3.40 8.29
C THR A 287 -3.48 -4.91 8.15
N LEU A 288 -2.29 -5.50 7.98
CA LEU A 288 -2.15 -6.95 7.79
C LEU A 288 -1.96 -7.72 9.10
N GLY A 289 -1.73 -7.04 10.21
CA GLY A 289 -1.39 -7.68 11.49
C GLY A 289 -0.04 -8.41 11.47
N VAL A 290 0.87 -8.08 10.54
CA VAL A 290 2.15 -8.76 10.34
C VAL A 290 3.28 -7.74 10.38
N ALA A 291 4.30 -8.00 11.22
CA ALA A 291 5.45 -7.12 11.32
C ALA A 291 6.17 -6.93 9.97
N THR A 292 6.63 -5.71 9.70
CA THR A 292 7.28 -5.34 8.43
C THR A 292 8.46 -6.28 8.10
N PHE A 293 9.32 -6.60 9.05
CA PHE A 293 10.45 -7.50 8.82
C PHE A 293 10.05 -8.96 8.52
N ALA A 294 8.84 -9.37 8.90
CA ALA A 294 8.35 -10.71 8.59
C ALA A 294 7.86 -10.83 7.14
N TYR A 295 7.26 -9.78 6.57
CA TYR A 295 6.80 -9.82 5.18
C TYR A 295 7.81 -9.27 4.16
N ALA A 296 8.70 -8.35 4.56
CA ALA A 296 9.60 -7.66 3.65
C ALA A 296 10.47 -8.60 2.78
N PRO A 297 11.03 -9.71 3.30
CA PRO A 297 11.79 -10.65 2.48
C PRO A 297 10.97 -11.33 1.37
N TYR A 298 9.66 -11.39 1.55
CA TYR A 298 8.71 -12.00 0.61
C TYR A 298 7.97 -10.98 -0.26
N ALA A 299 8.24 -9.70 -0.13
CA ALA A 299 7.68 -8.66 -0.98
C ALA A 299 8.50 -8.52 -2.27
N PHE A 300 8.53 -9.60 -3.07
CA PHE A 300 9.45 -9.73 -4.21
C PHE A 300 9.30 -8.61 -5.22
N PHE A 301 8.09 -8.19 -5.54
CA PHE A 301 7.87 -7.09 -6.48
C PHE A 301 8.51 -5.79 -5.99
N ASN A 302 8.37 -5.49 -4.71
CA ASN A 302 8.95 -4.29 -4.09
C ASN A 302 10.48 -4.33 -4.06
N LEU A 303 11.07 -5.51 -3.86
CA LEU A 303 12.52 -5.71 -3.84
C LEU A 303 13.13 -5.68 -5.26
N LEU A 304 12.44 -6.28 -6.23
CA LEU A 304 12.94 -6.44 -7.59
C LEU A 304 12.89 -5.14 -8.39
N ASN A 305 11.89 -4.27 -8.18
CA ASN A 305 11.75 -3.04 -8.96
C ASN A 305 13.01 -2.14 -8.90
N PRO A 306 13.53 -1.75 -7.73
CA PRO A 306 14.74 -0.94 -7.67
C PRO A 306 15.96 -1.65 -8.26
N LEU A 307 16.06 -2.98 -8.13
CA LEU A 307 17.14 -3.77 -8.71
C LEU A 307 17.09 -3.76 -10.25
N VAL A 308 15.90 -3.97 -10.82
CA VAL A 308 15.67 -3.89 -12.27
C VAL A 308 15.96 -2.49 -12.79
N ALA A 309 15.57 -1.43 -12.09
CA ALA A 309 15.88 -0.05 -12.45
C ALA A 309 17.39 0.19 -12.50
N ILE A 310 18.15 -0.30 -11.52
CA ILE A 310 19.62 -0.21 -11.48
C ILE A 310 20.24 -0.95 -12.67
N ILE A 311 19.82 -2.20 -12.90
CA ILE A 311 20.32 -3.02 -14.03
C ILE A 311 20.06 -2.30 -15.36
N TYR A 312 18.86 -1.78 -15.57
CA TYR A 312 18.50 -1.02 -16.78
C TYR A 312 19.34 0.25 -16.92
N GLY A 313 19.64 0.92 -15.83
CA GLY A 313 20.54 2.07 -15.81
C GLY A 313 21.96 1.74 -16.29
N PHE A 314 22.54 0.65 -15.79
CA PHE A 314 23.89 0.23 -16.18
C PHE A 314 23.97 -0.33 -17.59
N LEU A 315 22.97 -1.08 -18.03
CA LEU A 315 22.89 -1.66 -19.36
C LEU A 315 22.33 -0.67 -20.42
N ASN A 316 21.93 0.53 -20.00
CA ASN A 316 21.24 1.51 -20.85
C ASN A 316 19.98 0.96 -21.55
N ILE A 317 19.26 0.02 -20.92
CA ILE A 317 18.05 -0.58 -21.46
C ILE A 317 16.88 0.38 -21.23
N LYS A 318 16.15 0.72 -22.31
CA LYS A 318 15.00 1.63 -22.25
C LYS A 318 15.29 2.92 -21.48
N ILE A 319 16.46 3.48 -21.71
CA ILE A 319 16.86 4.82 -21.30
C ILE A 319 16.56 5.76 -22.47
N THR A 320 15.58 6.63 -22.31
CA THR A 320 15.18 7.61 -23.32
C THR A 320 16.13 8.81 -23.24
N LYS A 321 16.64 9.24 -24.38
CA LYS A 321 17.45 10.48 -24.51
C LYS A 321 16.53 11.65 -24.88
N LEU A 322 17.01 12.88 -24.61
CA LEU A 322 16.39 14.13 -25.07
C LEU A 322 16.50 14.29 -26.57
#